data_79f4265f89dcfdae9f5e8f045cfeef53
#
_entry.id   79f4265f89dcfdae9f5e8f045cfeef53
#
_cell.length_a   1.000
_cell.length_b   1.000
_cell.length_c   1.000
_cell.angle_alpha   90.00
_cell.angle_beta   90.00
_cell.angle_gamma   90.00
#
_symmetry.space_group_name_H-M   'P 1'
#
loop_
_entity.id
_entity.type
_entity.pdbx_description
1 polymer ?
#
loop_
_entity_poly.entity_id
_entity_poly.type
_entity_poly.pdbx_seq_one_letter_code
_entity_poly.pdbx_strand_id
1 'polypeptide(L)'
;MPHQDMLAAIDLGSNSFRLELGRMEHGQLVRTDYLKETVRQGGDLDAHRNLTPEAMERGWECLARFRERIHGLPARQVRAVATQTLREARNRDIFLNRAQQVLGYPIEIISGTEEARLIYIGVSQFLPNDGERRLVLDVGGRSTEMILGQNREPSVMNSYRVGSVSWSQKYFPQGQFTEQAFNQAKVAAQAVLEEALVMYPRDLWDKAYGASGTVGAVADVLQLAGWTPGQITRDGLAWLIQCVQAAQHFSRLRLEGLKEDRRAVIGGGLAVLAALFEQFDIEALHVAQGALRHGAMHELMERDHSEKDVRDASVHRLAEKFGVDRDQAKRVTDVALQLLAMMNPADNRALHRIERKLAWACELHEIGLAISHSDHHKHGAYILDNADVMGFSQPELHRLSLLVLGHHGKLRKLDMDFEDPMVVQQLLALRLSVILCHSRRQPDMTGLQVHCEPEQKIFEWVCPSDWSQRFPQSHHLIQQEIVAWQKTPWTLRLRNNKVSP
;
A
#
# COMPACT_ATOMS: atom_id res chain seq x y z
N MET A 1 -20.12 16.20 -20.67
CA MET A 1 -18.85 15.46 -20.44
C MET A 1 -18.12 16.01 -19.21
N PRO A 2 -18.65 15.86 -17.97
CA PRO A 2 -18.02 16.48 -16.77
C PRO A 2 -17.07 15.56 -15.99
N HIS A 3 -16.84 14.31 -16.40
CA HIS A 3 -16.12 13.33 -15.58
C HIS A 3 -14.70 12.94 -16.10
N GLN A 4 -14.24 13.50 -17.21
CA GLN A 4 -13.04 12.99 -17.89
C GLN A 4 -11.74 13.26 -17.09
N ASP A 5 -11.72 14.30 -16.26
CA ASP A 5 -10.52 14.72 -15.49
C ASP A 5 -10.72 14.71 -13.97
N MET A 6 -11.82 14.09 -13.50
CA MET A 6 -12.11 13.98 -12.06
C MET A 6 -11.37 12.82 -11.45
N LEU A 7 -10.76 13.05 -10.29
CA LEU A 7 -10.10 12.04 -9.46
C LEU A 7 -10.74 12.00 -8.09
N ALA A 8 -10.79 10.84 -7.48
CA ALA A 8 -11.30 10.66 -6.13
C ALA A 8 -10.31 9.82 -5.29
N ALA A 9 -9.97 10.32 -4.10
CA ALA A 9 -9.23 9.58 -3.11
C ALA A 9 -10.06 9.39 -1.84
N ILE A 10 -10.11 8.16 -1.36
CA ILE A 10 -10.81 7.78 -0.14
C ILE A 10 -9.79 7.21 0.85
N ASP A 11 -9.78 7.78 2.05
CA ASP A 11 -8.91 7.39 3.16
C ASP A 11 -9.79 6.79 4.27
N LEU A 12 -9.68 5.49 4.51
CA LEU A 12 -10.31 4.78 5.60
C LEU A 12 -9.39 4.81 6.82
N GLY A 13 -9.30 5.97 7.45
CA GLY A 13 -8.46 6.19 8.62
C GLY A 13 -9.10 5.70 9.92
N SER A 14 -8.28 5.51 10.96
CA SER A 14 -8.70 4.94 12.24
C SER A 14 -9.76 5.76 12.98
N ASN A 15 -9.74 7.07 12.88
CA ASN A 15 -10.73 7.96 13.54
C ASN A 15 -11.82 8.43 12.59
N SER A 16 -11.48 8.73 11.35
CA SER A 16 -12.40 9.32 10.37
C SER A 16 -12.15 8.76 8.99
N PHE A 17 -13.21 8.51 8.24
CA PHE A 17 -13.14 8.31 6.81
C PHE A 17 -13.22 9.65 6.09
N ARG A 18 -12.51 9.75 4.98
CA ARG A 18 -12.43 10.98 4.21
C ARG A 18 -12.51 10.66 2.73
N LEU A 19 -13.31 11.44 2.03
CA LEU A 19 -13.36 11.46 0.57
C LEU A 19 -12.91 12.84 0.10
N GLU A 20 -12.05 12.89 -0.88
CA GLU A 20 -11.67 14.11 -1.57
C GLU A 20 -11.82 13.90 -3.08
N LEU A 21 -12.50 14.82 -3.73
CA LEU A 21 -12.59 14.89 -5.18
C LEU A 21 -11.77 16.08 -5.67
N GLY A 22 -11.04 15.86 -6.76
CA GLY A 22 -10.27 16.89 -7.41
C GLY A 22 -10.36 16.77 -8.92
N ARG A 23 -10.11 17.89 -9.59
CA ARG A 23 -10.03 17.97 -11.05
C ARG A 23 -8.67 18.51 -11.45
N MET A 24 -8.12 17.97 -12.54
CA MET A 24 -6.92 18.53 -13.13
C MET A 24 -7.24 19.81 -13.91
N GLU A 25 -6.63 20.91 -13.50
CA GLU A 25 -6.72 22.19 -14.18
C GLU A 25 -5.29 22.73 -14.40
N HIS A 26 -4.90 22.92 -15.65
CA HIS A 26 -3.57 23.45 -16.01
C HIS A 26 -2.38 22.71 -15.36
N GLY A 27 -2.49 21.39 -15.20
CA GLY A 27 -1.45 20.57 -14.57
C GLY A 27 -1.42 20.62 -13.04
N GLN A 28 -2.41 21.24 -12.41
CA GLN A 28 -2.57 21.28 -10.96
C GLN A 28 -3.87 20.56 -10.54
N LEU A 29 -3.82 19.89 -9.41
CA LEU A 29 -4.99 19.26 -8.82
C LEU A 29 -5.79 20.31 -8.02
N VAL A 30 -6.98 20.63 -8.50
CA VAL A 30 -7.91 21.55 -7.85
C VAL A 30 -8.98 20.75 -7.15
N ARG A 31 -9.10 20.93 -5.83
CA ARG A 31 -10.14 20.27 -5.03
C ARG A 31 -11.53 20.80 -5.39
N THR A 32 -12.43 19.89 -5.72
CA THR A 32 -13.82 20.20 -6.07
C THR A 32 -14.81 19.86 -4.97
N ASP A 33 -14.55 18.82 -4.17
CA ASP A 33 -15.41 18.43 -3.04
C ASP A 33 -14.58 17.71 -1.95
N TYR A 34 -15.08 17.74 -0.71
CA TYR A 34 -14.45 17.10 0.44
C TYR A 34 -15.49 16.70 1.48
N LEU A 35 -15.49 15.41 1.82
CA LEU A 35 -16.30 14.86 2.90
C LEU A 35 -15.39 14.25 3.97
N LYS A 36 -15.73 14.50 5.23
CA LYS A 36 -15.09 13.86 6.38
C LYS A 36 -16.19 13.38 7.33
N GLU A 37 -16.13 12.10 7.67
CA GLU A 37 -17.01 11.50 8.67
C GLU A 37 -16.23 10.83 9.78
N THR A 38 -16.64 11.06 11.02
CA THR A 38 -16.01 10.46 12.20
C THR A 38 -16.61 9.09 12.47
N VAL A 39 -15.95 8.03 12.00
CA VAL A 39 -16.38 6.63 12.10
C VAL A 39 -15.85 5.95 13.38
N ARG A 40 -14.69 6.36 13.89
CA ARG A 40 -14.01 5.87 15.10
C ARG A 40 -13.70 4.36 15.09
N GLN A 41 -13.48 3.76 13.92
CA GLN A 41 -13.17 2.33 13.81
C GLN A 41 -11.98 1.90 14.66
N GLY A 42 -10.95 2.74 14.77
CA GLY A 42 -9.75 2.43 15.53
C GLY A 42 -9.99 2.35 17.05
N GLY A 43 -11.08 2.97 17.53
CA GLY A 43 -11.50 2.89 18.92
C GLY A 43 -12.30 1.65 19.27
N ASP A 44 -12.83 0.93 18.29
CA ASP A 44 -13.76 -0.17 18.47
C ASP A 44 -13.18 -1.53 18.04
N LEU A 45 -11.85 -1.68 18.11
CA LEU A 45 -11.22 -2.99 18.09
C LEU A 45 -11.33 -3.63 19.48
N ASP A 46 -11.90 -4.84 19.53
CA ASP A 46 -12.00 -5.62 20.76
C ASP A 46 -10.63 -6.15 21.25
N ALA A 47 -10.61 -6.81 22.39
CA ALA A 47 -9.40 -7.41 22.97
C ALA A 47 -8.75 -8.46 22.04
N HIS A 48 -9.50 -9.04 21.12
CA HIS A 48 -9.02 -10.00 20.11
C HIS A 48 -8.65 -9.34 18.78
N ARG A 49 -8.70 -8.00 18.72
CA ARG A 49 -8.47 -7.19 17.51
C ARG A 49 -9.52 -7.42 16.42
N ASN A 50 -10.75 -7.70 16.77
CA ASN A 50 -11.85 -7.71 15.81
C ASN A 50 -12.56 -6.36 15.84
N LEU A 51 -13.02 -5.91 14.68
CA LEU A 51 -13.98 -4.82 14.57
C LEU A 51 -15.32 -5.27 15.13
N THR A 52 -15.94 -4.43 15.96
CA THR A 52 -17.30 -4.70 16.43
C THR A 52 -18.31 -4.56 15.29
N PRO A 53 -19.46 -5.24 15.35
CA PRO A 53 -20.53 -5.11 14.35
C PRO A 53 -20.97 -3.64 14.16
N GLU A 54 -21.07 -2.87 15.23
CA GLU A 54 -21.47 -1.47 15.21
C GLU A 54 -20.43 -0.60 14.50
N ALA A 55 -19.13 -0.88 14.68
CA ALA A 55 -18.07 -0.19 13.98
C ALA A 55 -18.06 -0.50 12.48
N MET A 56 -18.37 -1.74 12.12
CA MET A 56 -18.51 -2.14 10.71
C MET A 56 -19.69 -1.42 10.06
N GLU A 57 -20.86 -1.40 10.71
CA GLU A 57 -22.07 -0.77 10.17
C GLU A 57 -21.86 0.72 9.92
N ARG A 58 -21.29 1.45 10.91
CA ARG A 58 -20.96 2.89 10.72
C ARG A 58 -20.02 3.10 9.54
N GLY A 59 -19.05 2.18 9.34
CA GLY A 59 -18.14 2.25 8.20
C GLY A 59 -18.87 2.06 6.87
N TRP A 60 -19.74 1.06 6.77
CA TRP A 60 -20.50 0.79 5.54
C TRP A 60 -21.50 1.94 5.23
N GLU A 61 -22.18 2.48 6.22
CA GLU A 61 -23.06 3.65 6.04
C GLU A 61 -22.29 4.86 5.52
N CYS A 62 -21.10 5.12 6.07
CA CYS A 62 -20.23 6.21 5.58
C CYS A 62 -19.84 5.98 4.12
N LEU A 63 -19.43 4.77 3.76
CA LEU A 63 -19.04 4.42 2.39
C LEU A 63 -20.21 4.49 1.41
N ALA A 64 -21.44 4.20 1.85
CA ALA A 64 -22.64 4.38 1.05
C ALA A 64 -22.84 5.85 0.66
N ARG A 65 -22.65 6.78 1.61
CA ARG A 65 -22.72 8.24 1.35
C ARG A 65 -21.59 8.71 0.43
N PHE A 66 -20.39 8.14 0.57
CA PHE A 66 -19.28 8.46 -0.34
C PHE A 66 -19.56 7.98 -1.76
N ARG A 67 -20.17 6.79 -1.92
CA ARG A 67 -20.55 6.26 -3.23
C ARG A 67 -21.46 7.23 -4.01
N GLU A 68 -22.39 7.89 -3.36
CA GLU A 68 -23.30 8.86 -4.01
C GLU A 68 -22.52 9.99 -4.70
N ARG A 69 -21.37 10.40 -4.12
CA ARG A 69 -20.53 11.48 -4.66
C ARG A 69 -19.64 11.06 -5.81
N ILE A 70 -19.22 9.79 -5.84
CA ILE A 70 -18.27 9.27 -6.83
C ILE A 70 -18.94 8.38 -7.86
N HIS A 71 -20.26 8.24 -7.82
CA HIS A 71 -21.01 7.40 -8.73
C HIS A 71 -20.75 7.80 -10.19
N GLY A 72 -20.42 6.79 -11.02
CA GLY A 72 -20.13 6.99 -12.45
C GLY A 72 -18.69 7.34 -12.78
N LEU A 73 -17.80 7.54 -11.79
CA LEU A 73 -16.38 7.66 -12.06
C LEU A 73 -15.80 6.31 -12.49
N PRO A 74 -14.94 6.26 -13.52
CA PRO A 74 -14.21 5.05 -13.87
C PRO A 74 -13.34 4.57 -12.70
N ALA A 75 -13.20 3.25 -12.51
CA ALA A 75 -12.40 2.68 -11.42
C ALA A 75 -10.94 3.19 -11.41
N ARG A 76 -10.35 3.50 -12.58
CA ARG A 76 -9.01 4.06 -12.68
C ARG A 76 -8.87 5.48 -12.10
N GLN A 77 -9.97 6.18 -11.89
CA GLN A 77 -10.01 7.54 -11.33
C GLN A 77 -10.32 7.56 -9.83
N VAL A 78 -10.54 6.40 -9.22
CA VAL A 78 -10.87 6.28 -7.81
C VAL A 78 -9.81 5.43 -7.12
N ARG A 79 -9.26 5.93 -6.00
CA ARG A 79 -8.38 5.17 -5.12
C ARG A 79 -8.90 5.21 -3.71
N ALA A 80 -9.28 4.06 -3.17
CA ALA A 80 -9.68 3.90 -1.78
C ALA A 80 -8.61 3.13 -1.04
N VAL A 81 -8.04 3.72 0.01
CA VAL A 81 -6.99 3.11 0.82
C VAL A 81 -7.44 2.96 2.27
N ALA A 82 -7.06 1.84 2.87
CA ALA A 82 -7.31 1.53 4.26
C ALA A 82 -5.99 1.39 5.02
N THR A 83 -5.95 1.93 6.22
CA THR A 83 -4.73 2.13 7.00
C THR A 83 -4.69 1.25 8.25
N GLN A 84 -4.03 1.68 9.32
CA GLN A 84 -3.64 0.90 10.49
C GLN A 84 -4.77 0.07 11.12
N THR A 85 -5.99 0.59 11.25
CA THR A 85 -7.09 -0.18 11.88
C THR A 85 -7.40 -1.45 11.11
N LEU A 86 -7.51 -1.36 9.76
CA LEU A 86 -7.80 -2.53 8.92
C LEU A 86 -6.58 -3.44 8.72
N ARG A 87 -5.34 -2.91 8.84
CA ARG A 87 -4.14 -3.75 8.95
C ARG A 87 -4.17 -4.64 10.19
N GLU A 88 -4.63 -4.12 11.33
CA GLU A 88 -4.69 -4.83 12.61
C GLU A 88 -5.90 -5.75 12.77
N ALA A 89 -7.03 -5.41 12.15
CA ALA A 89 -8.28 -6.13 12.34
C ALA A 89 -8.22 -7.57 11.81
N ARG A 90 -8.47 -8.56 12.68
CA ARG A 90 -8.47 -9.99 12.31
C ARG A 90 -9.65 -10.37 11.42
N ASN A 91 -10.78 -9.72 11.62
CA ASN A 91 -12.00 -9.93 10.83
C ASN A 91 -12.18 -8.89 9.70
N ARG A 92 -11.08 -8.27 9.26
CA ARG A 92 -11.07 -7.25 8.20
C ARG A 92 -11.74 -7.69 6.91
N ASP A 93 -11.63 -8.98 6.56
CA ASP A 93 -12.16 -9.50 5.30
C ASP A 93 -13.69 -9.43 5.27
N ILE A 94 -14.34 -9.63 6.43
CA ILE A 94 -15.80 -9.47 6.58
C ILE A 94 -16.19 -8.02 6.28
N PHE A 95 -15.44 -7.06 6.86
CA PHE A 95 -15.67 -5.65 6.61
C PHE A 95 -15.43 -5.27 5.16
N LEU A 96 -14.28 -5.67 4.59
CA LEU A 96 -13.85 -5.29 3.24
C LEU A 96 -14.76 -5.84 2.16
N ASN A 97 -15.19 -7.09 2.26
CA ASN A 97 -16.08 -7.71 1.27
C ASN A 97 -17.37 -6.91 1.11
N ARG A 98 -18.01 -6.53 2.22
CA ARG A 98 -19.22 -5.69 2.16
C ARG A 98 -18.89 -4.23 1.82
N ALA A 99 -17.81 -3.69 2.34
CA ALA A 99 -17.37 -2.32 2.08
C ALA A 99 -17.15 -2.04 0.59
N GLN A 100 -16.50 -2.96 -0.12
CA GLN A 100 -16.27 -2.85 -1.57
C GLN A 100 -17.57 -2.95 -2.37
N GLN A 101 -18.51 -3.80 -1.96
CA GLN A 101 -19.84 -3.87 -2.57
C GLN A 101 -20.62 -2.57 -2.36
N VAL A 102 -20.59 -2.02 -1.15
CA VAL A 102 -21.26 -0.77 -0.79
C VAL A 102 -20.66 0.40 -1.53
N LEU A 103 -19.34 0.53 -1.54
CA LEU A 103 -18.64 1.64 -2.20
C LEU A 103 -18.70 1.53 -3.73
N GLY A 104 -18.67 0.31 -4.27
CA GLY A 104 -18.62 0.03 -5.71
C GLY A 104 -17.22 0.13 -6.32
N TYR A 105 -16.17 0.24 -5.47
CA TYR A 105 -14.77 0.34 -5.87
C TYR A 105 -13.89 -0.53 -4.98
N PRO A 106 -12.74 -1.00 -5.47
CA PRO A 106 -11.80 -1.75 -4.64
C PRO A 106 -11.23 -0.87 -3.51
N ILE A 107 -11.03 -1.49 -2.34
CA ILE A 107 -10.37 -0.86 -1.19
C ILE A 107 -9.03 -1.56 -0.97
N GLU A 108 -7.95 -0.80 -1.07
CA GLU A 108 -6.57 -1.28 -0.93
C GLU A 108 -6.11 -1.15 0.53
N ILE A 109 -5.70 -2.25 1.18
CA ILE A 109 -4.98 -2.13 2.45
C ILE A 109 -3.51 -1.84 2.12
N ILE A 110 -3.04 -0.66 2.50
CA ILE A 110 -1.65 -0.24 2.26
C ILE A 110 -0.76 -0.52 3.48
N SER A 111 0.53 -0.79 3.27
CA SER A 111 1.50 -0.92 4.35
C SER A 111 1.72 0.42 5.07
N GLY A 112 2.36 0.40 6.24
CA GLY A 112 2.72 1.63 6.95
C GLY A 112 3.73 2.47 6.18
N THR A 113 4.68 1.83 5.50
CA THR A 113 5.67 2.50 4.65
C THR A 113 5.01 3.13 3.42
N GLU A 114 4.03 2.46 2.82
CA GLU A 114 3.27 3.03 1.70
C GLU A 114 2.37 4.19 2.15
N GLU A 115 1.76 4.10 3.31
CA GLU A 115 1.02 5.19 3.93
C GLU A 115 1.92 6.42 4.12
N ALA A 116 3.12 6.23 4.71
CA ALA A 116 4.12 7.28 4.91
C ALA A 116 4.57 7.91 3.57
N ARG A 117 4.83 7.09 2.54
CA ARG A 117 5.19 7.55 1.21
C ARG A 117 4.11 8.47 0.61
N LEU A 118 2.86 8.03 0.65
CA LEU A 118 1.74 8.81 0.12
C LEU A 118 1.52 10.11 0.90
N ILE A 119 1.71 10.09 2.22
CA ILE A 119 1.66 11.31 3.04
C ILE A 119 2.73 12.29 2.59
N TYR A 120 3.98 11.83 2.41
CA TYR A 120 5.06 12.72 1.97
C TYR A 120 4.80 13.32 0.59
N ILE A 121 4.38 12.50 -0.38
CA ILE A 121 4.00 12.96 -1.71
C ILE A 121 2.90 14.03 -1.61
N GLY A 122 1.86 13.75 -0.81
CA GLY A 122 0.76 14.69 -0.62
C GLY A 122 1.18 16.01 0.02
N VAL A 123 2.05 15.97 1.03
CA VAL A 123 2.60 17.16 1.70
C VAL A 123 3.50 17.96 0.75
N SER A 124 4.37 17.29 0.02
CA SER A 124 5.36 17.92 -0.87
C SER A 124 4.73 18.68 -2.04
N GLN A 125 3.47 18.37 -2.42
CA GLN A 125 2.77 19.13 -3.46
C GLN A 125 2.49 20.59 -3.06
N PHE A 126 2.41 20.88 -1.77
CA PHE A 126 2.11 22.21 -1.23
C PHE A 126 3.35 22.93 -0.70
N LEU A 127 4.52 22.33 -0.81
CA LEU A 127 5.79 22.89 -0.36
C LEU A 127 6.67 23.26 -1.55
N PRO A 128 7.54 24.30 -1.42
CA PRO A 128 8.44 24.69 -2.47
C PRO A 128 9.46 23.58 -2.79
N ASN A 129 9.97 23.61 -4.03
CA ASN A 129 11.01 22.69 -4.49
C ASN A 129 12.37 23.38 -4.41
N ASP A 130 12.85 23.63 -3.19
CA ASP A 130 14.00 24.48 -2.86
C ASP A 130 15.20 23.73 -2.26
N GLY A 131 15.10 22.39 -2.23
CA GLY A 131 16.16 21.55 -1.68
C GLY A 131 16.16 21.43 -0.14
N GLU A 132 15.16 21.98 0.56
CA GLU A 132 15.00 21.82 2.00
C GLU A 132 14.82 20.35 2.37
N ARG A 133 15.61 19.86 3.34
CA ARG A 133 15.47 18.52 3.92
C ARG A 133 14.36 18.55 4.96
N ARG A 134 13.39 17.68 4.83
CA ARG A 134 12.14 17.73 5.58
C ARG A 134 11.94 16.50 6.43
N LEU A 135 11.56 16.72 7.69
CA LEU A 135 10.91 15.68 8.50
C LEU A 135 9.41 15.90 8.43
N VAL A 136 8.67 14.93 7.90
CA VAL A 136 7.20 14.97 7.88
C VAL A 136 6.67 13.99 8.91
N LEU A 137 5.73 14.45 9.76
CA LEU A 137 5.10 13.70 10.82
C LEU A 137 3.58 13.67 10.60
N ASP A 138 2.97 12.49 10.63
CA ASP A 138 1.50 12.34 10.66
C ASP A 138 1.10 11.57 11.92
N VAL A 139 0.60 12.27 12.93
CA VAL A 139 0.11 11.65 14.16
C VAL A 139 -1.34 11.23 13.94
N GLY A 140 -1.50 10.01 13.44
CA GLY A 140 -2.79 9.41 13.15
C GLY A 140 -3.56 8.93 14.39
N GLY A 141 -4.59 8.12 14.17
CA GLY A 141 -5.39 7.58 15.28
C GLY A 141 -4.71 6.42 16.01
N ARG A 142 -4.03 5.54 15.29
CA ARG A 142 -3.40 4.33 15.83
C ARG A 142 -1.92 4.19 15.49
N SER A 143 -1.45 4.97 14.52
CA SER A 143 -0.06 5.02 14.09
C SER A 143 0.42 6.46 13.97
N THR A 144 1.74 6.60 13.91
CA THR A 144 2.43 7.84 13.56
C THR A 144 3.42 7.51 12.45
N GLU A 145 3.26 8.17 11.33
CA GLU A 145 4.17 8.08 10.19
C GLU A 145 5.25 9.14 10.33
N MET A 146 6.50 8.73 10.11
CA MET A 146 7.68 9.60 10.10
C MET A 146 8.38 9.45 8.77
N ILE A 147 8.67 10.58 8.11
CA ILE A 147 9.27 10.56 6.77
C ILE A 147 10.36 11.61 6.68
N LEU A 148 11.57 11.19 6.26
CA LEU A 148 12.57 12.11 5.73
C LEU A 148 12.43 12.19 4.22
N GLY A 149 12.68 13.37 3.68
CA GLY A 149 12.72 13.56 2.24
C GLY A 149 13.20 14.95 1.87
N GLN A 150 13.41 15.13 0.58
CA GLN A 150 13.83 16.40 -0.01
C GLN A 150 13.03 16.63 -1.28
N ASN A 151 12.55 17.85 -1.50
CA ASN A 151 11.67 18.16 -2.62
C ASN A 151 10.44 17.25 -2.64
N ARG A 152 10.25 16.44 -3.69
CA ARG A 152 9.15 15.47 -3.82
C ARG A 152 9.55 14.03 -3.56
N GLU A 153 10.79 13.79 -3.14
CA GLU A 153 11.35 12.46 -2.98
C GLU A 153 11.48 12.09 -1.51
N PRO A 154 10.69 11.12 -1.00
CA PRO A 154 10.90 10.56 0.32
C PRO A 154 12.12 9.62 0.31
N SER A 155 12.91 9.65 1.37
CA SER A 155 14.12 8.84 1.52
C SER A 155 14.03 7.80 2.62
N VAL A 156 13.51 8.17 3.80
CA VAL A 156 13.28 7.26 4.93
C VAL A 156 11.83 7.34 5.32
N MET A 157 11.15 6.21 5.47
CA MET A 157 9.72 6.14 5.70
C MET A 157 9.37 5.00 6.64
N ASN A 158 8.77 5.31 7.77
CA ASN A 158 8.35 4.30 8.74
C ASN A 158 7.00 4.69 9.36
N SER A 159 6.29 3.68 9.87
CA SER A 159 5.04 3.82 10.61
C SER A 159 5.19 3.15 11.98
N TYR A 160 4.98 3.92 13.02
CA TYR A 160 5.09 3.46 14.42
C TYR A 160 3.71 3.30 15.02
N ARG A 161 3.49 2.22 15.80
CA ARG A 161 2.20 1.91 16.42
C ARG A 161 1.92 2.78 17.65
N VAL A 162 1.89 4.08 17.44
CA VAL A 162 1.61 5.10 18.43
C VAL A 162 0.71 6.17 17.81
N GLY A 163 -0.47 6.40 18.37
CA GLY A 163 -1.44 7.33 17.78
C GLY A 163 -2.43 7.89 18.78
N SER A 164 -3.11 8.97 18.41
CA SER A 164 -3.95 9.76 19.30
C SER A 164 -5.12 8.98 19.91
N VAL A 165 -5.77 8.10 19.15
CA VAL A 165 -6.92 7.30 19.62
C VAL A 165 -6.44 6.19 20.56
N SER A 166 -5.48 5.38 20.10
CA SER A 166 -4.98 4.25 20.86
C SER A 166 -4.33 4.69 22.18
N TRP A 167 -3.61 5.83 22.18
CA TRP A 167 -3.01 6.40 23.39
C TRP A 167 -4.04 6.98 24.33
N SER A 168 -5.08 7.65 23.80
CA SER A 168 -6.18 8.16 24.64
C SER A 168 -6.91 7.04 25.33
N GLN A 169 -7.21 5.94 24.63
CA GLN A 169 -7.88 4.79 25.24
C GLN A 169 -7.02 4.11 26.33
N LYS A 170 -5.72 4.01 26.09
CA LYS A 170 -4.82 3.28 27.00
C LYS A 170 -4.46 4.09 28.25
N TYR A 171 -4.18 5.38 28.10
CA TYR A 171 -3.62 6.22 29.18
C TYR A 171 -4.63 7.19 29.77
N PHE A 172 -5.73 7.47 29.09
CA PHE A 172 -6.83 8.34 29.55
C PHE A 172 -8.19 7.62 29.44
N PRO A 173 -8.33 6.37 29.94
CA PRO A 173 -9.52 5.53 29.64
C PRO A 173 -10.80 6.12 30.21
N GLN A 174 -10.74 6.91 31.29
CA GLN A 174 -11.86 7.62 31.89
C GLN A 174 -11.97 9.08 31.44
N GLY A 175 -11.12 9.48 30.48
CA GLY A 175 -11.07 10.87 30.00
C GLY A 175 -10.49 11.87 30.99
N GLN A 176 -9.78 11.39 32.01
CA GLN A 176 -9.13 12.23 33.03
C GLN A 176 -7.73 12.63 32.56
N PHE A 177 -7.40 13.90 32.70
CA PHE A 177 -6.13 14.49 32.29
C PHE A 177 -5.27 14.81 33.52
N THR A 178 -4.63 13.79 34.11
CA THR A 178 -3.69 13.97 35.21
C THR A 178 -2.27 14.13 34.68
N GLU A 179 -1.41 14.83 35.41
CA GLU A 179 0.00 14.95 35.09
C GLU A 179 0.68 13.57 35.01
N GLN A 180 0.35 12.66 35.94
CA GLN A 180 0.84 11.30 35.92
C GLN A 180 0.47 10.55 34.65
N ALA A 181 -0.78 10.63 34.19
CA ALA A 181 -1.25 9.99 32.97
C ALA A 181 -0.52 10.53 31.73
N PHE A 182 -0.33 11.86 31.66
CA PHE A 182 0.44 12.48 30.58
C PHE A 182 1.91 12.02 30.58
N ASN A 183 2.57 11.98 31.72
CA ASN A 183 3.96 11.52 31.82
C ASN A 183 4.09 10.05 31.43
N GLN A 184 3.20 9.18 31.89
CA GLN A 184 3.16 7.78 31.49
C GLN A 184 2.93 7.61 29.99
N ALA A 185 1.98 8.34 29.40
CA ALA A 185 1.68 8.31 28.00
C ALA A 185 2.85 8.80 27.15
N LYS A 186 3.52 9.89 27.57
CA LYS A 186 4.71 10.43 26.90
C LYS A 186 5.87 9.43 26.91
N VAL A 187 6.22 8.90 28.08
CA VAL A 187 7.31 7.92 28.22
C VAL A 187 7.04 6.65 27.40
N ALA A 188 5.78 6.18 27.40
CA ALA A 188 5.42 5.03 26.59
C ALA A 188 5.48 5.31 25.07
N ALA A 189 5.18 6.55 24.64
CA ALA A 189 5.35 6.94 23.25
C ALA A 189 6.84 7.02 22.89
N GLN A 190 7.67 7.57 23.76
CA GLN A 190 9.12 7.61 23.59
C GLN A 190 9.72 6.21 23.45
N ALA A 191 9.27 5.25 24.24
CA ALA A 191 9.74 3.86 24.15
C ALA A 191 9.39 3.19 22.81
N VAL A 192 8.22 3.50 22.21
CA VAL A 192 7.86 3.01 20.87
C VAL A 192 8.68 3.70 19.78
N LEU A 193 9.01 4.96 19.97
CA LEU A 193 9.74 5.80 19.01
C LEU A 193 11.27 5.69 19.16
N GLU A 194 11.78 4.92 20.13
CA GLU A 194 13.21 4.80 20.41
C GLU A 194 14.00 4.30 19.18
N GLU A 195 13.47 3.32 18.48
CA GLU A 195 14.08 2.80 17.24
C GLU A 195 14.16 3.84 16.12
N ALA A 196 13.29 4.86 16.15
CA ALA A 196 13.28 5.93 15.17
C ALA A 196 14.48 6.90 15.32
N LEU A 197 15.10 6.99 16.48
CA LEU A 197 16.23 7.90 16.75
C LEU A 197 17.40 7.67 15.78
N VAL A 198 17.67 6.42 15.44
CA VAL A 198 18.76 6.07 14.52
C VAL A 198 18.41 6.45 13.08
N MET A 199 17.12 6.41 12.73
CA MET A 199 16.65 6.64 11.37
C MET A 199 16.38 8.12 11.06
N TYR A 200 16.10 8.94 12.09
CA TYR A 200 15.69 10.34 11.97
C TYR A 200 16.54 11.29 12.82
N PRO A 201 17.87 11.19 12.79
CA PRO A 201 18.72 12.07 13.60
C PRO A 201 18.54 13.54 13.19
N ARG A 202 18.73 14.45 14.15
CA ARG A 202 18.43 15.89 14.00
C ARG A 202 19.16 16.57 12.84
N ASP A 203 20.34 16.12 12.49
CA ASP A 203 21.19 16.66 11.43
C ASP A 203 20.77 16.25 10.00
N LEU A 204 19.83 15.33 9.85
CA LEU A 204 19.33 14.90 8.53
C LEU A 204 18.15 15.75 8.01
N TRP A 205 17.64 16.69 8.78
CA TRP A 205 16.52 17.53 8.35
C TRP A 205 16.65 18.97 8.84
N ASP A 206 16.11 19.91 8.09
CA ASP A 206 16.15 21.35 8.35
C ASP A 206 14.86 21.82 9.02
N LYS A 207 13.69 21.32 8.55
CA LYS A 207 12.37 21.66 9.11
C LYS A 207 11.49 20.44 9.33
N ALA A 208 10.63 20.54 10.34
CA ALA A 208 9.60 19.55 10.64
C ALA A 208 8.20 20.04 10.20
N TYR A 209 7.45 19.17 9.53
CA TYR A 209 6.09 19.41 9.07
C TYR A 209 5.12 18.38 9.65
N GLY A 210 3.93 18.81 10.05
CA GLY A 210 2.90 17.95 10.58
C GLY A 210 1.66 17.90 9.68
N ALA A 211 1.20 16.70 9.33
CA ALA A 211 0.17 16.49 8.30
C ALA A 211 -1.15 15.91 8.80
N SER A 212 -1.35 15.73 10.11
CA SER A 212 -2.51 15.02 10.65
C SER A 212 -3.65 15.92 11.10
N GLY A 213 -4.80 15.31 11.31
CA GLY A 213 -5.89 15.99 12.01
C GLY A 213 -5.62 16.26 13.49
N THR A 214 -4.64 15.59 14.10
CA THR A 214 -4.17 15.88 15.46
C THR A 214 -3.36 17.16 15.45
N VAL A 215 -2.40 17.27 14.54
CA VAL A 215 -1.58 18.49 14.35
C VAL A 215 -2.46 19.69 14.02
N GLY A 216 -3.40 19.56 13.08
CA GLY A 216 -4.32 20.64 12.73
C GLY A 216 -5.15 21.11 13.92
N ALA A 217 -5.71 20.18 14.71
CA ALA A 217 -6.51 20.56 15.89
C ALA A 217 -5.68 21.29 16.97
N VAL A 218 -4.43 20.89 17.19
CA VAL A 218 -3.52 21.57 18.11
C VAL A 218 -3.18 22.97 17.59
N ALA A 219 -2.85 23.08 16.31
CA ALA A 219 -2.51 24.36 15.69
C ALA A 219 -3.69 25.35 15.69
N ASP A 220 -4.92 24.88 15.40
CA ASP A 220 -6.12 25.69 15.43
C ASP A 220 -6.34 26.30 16.84
N VAL A 221 -6.18 25.49 17.90
CA VAL A 221 -6.31 25.96 19.29
C VAL A 221 -5.23 26.97 19.63
N LEU A 222 -3.98 26.69 19.27
CA LEU A 222 -2.86 27.59 19.56
C LEU A 222 -3.03 28.92 18.83
N GLN A 223 -3.44 28.91 17.57
CA GLN A 223 -3.68 30.11 16.78
C GLN A 223 -4.74 31.00 17.44
N LEU A 224 -5.88 30.41 17.85
CA LEU A 224 -6.96 31.16 18.52
C LEU A 224 -6.58 31.64 19.92
N ALA A 225 -5.59 30.99 20.55
CA ALA A 225 -5.00 31.45 21.82
C ALA A 225 -3.89 32.51 21.64
N GLY A 226 -3.66 32.99 20.41
CA GLY A 226 -2.69 34.05 20.11
C GLY A 226 -1.27 33.60 19.81
N TRP A 227 -1.02 32.30 19.64
CA TRP A 227 0.28 31.77 19.20
C TRP A 227 0.45 31.98 17.69
N THR A 228 1.70 31.83 17.21
CA THR A 228 2.04 32.00 15.80
C THR A 228 1.22 31.05 14.89
N PRO A 229 0.47 31.58 13.92
CA PRO A 229 -0.33 30.77 13.03
C PRO A 229 0.49 29.78 12.20
N GLY A 230 -0.06 28.60 11.92
CA GLY A 230 0.53 27.60 11.01
C GLY A 230 1.72 26.84 11.58
N GLN A 231 2.02 26.97 12.88
CA GLN A 231 3.06 26.20 13.55
C GLN A 231 2.70 25.87 14.99
N ILE A 232 3.26 24.76 15.48
CA ILE A 232 3.23 24.34 16.88
C ILE A 232 4.65 24.51 17.41
N THR A 233 4.85 25.41 18.36
CA THR A 233 6.14 25.55 19.04
C THR A 233 6.18 24.71 20.30
N ARG A 234 7.39 24.45 20.82
CA ARG A 234 7.59 23.72 22.08
C ARG A 234 6.84 24.38 23.25
N ASP A 235 6.92 25.70 23.36
CA ASP A 235 6.24 26.45 24.41
C ASP A 235 4.72 26.44 24.25
N GLY A 236 4.21 26.58 22.99
CA GLY A 236 2.79 26.47 22.69
C GLY A 236 2.23 25.10 23.04
N LEU A 237 2.95 24.03 22.71
CA LEU A 237 2.57 22.68 23.07
C LEU A 237 2.52 22.48 24.59
N ALA A 238 3.54 22.95 25.31
CA ALA A 238 3.60 22.88 26.77
C ALA A 238 2.44 23.66 27.42
N TRP A 239 2.15 24.86 26.94
CA TRP A 239 1.00 25.65 27.40
C TRP A 239 -0.33 24.90 27.18
N LEU A 240 -0.53 24.29 26.00
CA LEU A 240 -1.78 23.56 25.71
C LEU A 240 -1.92 22.33 26.61
N ILE A 241 -0.85 21.60 26.88
CA ILE A 241 -0.85 20.46 27.82
C ILE A 241 -1.27 20.94 29.22
N GLN A 242 -0.74 22.07 29.70
CA GLN A 242 -1.16 22.65 30.99
C GLN A 242 -2.65 23.02 31.01
N CYS A 243 -3.17 23.60 29.93
CA CYS A 243 -4.60 23.91 29.81
C CYS A 243 -5.48 22.66 29.89
N VAL A 244 -5.04 21.56 29.21
CA VAL A 244 -5.77 20.29 29.23
C VAL A 244 -5.72 19.64 30.60
N GLN A 245 -4.56 19.67 31.28
CA GLN A 245 -4.40 19.19 32.65
C GLN A 245 -5.26 19.99 33.64
N ALA A 246 -5.30 21.31 33.51
CA ALA A 246 -6.14 22.18 34.35
C ALA A 246 -7.65 21.87 34.20
N ALA A 247 -8.10 21.47 33.03
CA ALA A 247 -9.47 21.02 32.79
C ALA A 247 -9.80 19.69 33.47
N GLN A 248 -8.79 18.86 33.80
CA GLN A 248 -8.84 17.56 34.47
C GLN A 248 -9.65 16.47 33.76
N HIS A 249 -10.63 16.82 32.92
CA HIS A 249 -11.49 15.87 32.21
C HIS A 249 -11.95 16.42 30.87
N PHE A 250 -12.03 15.57 29.84
CA PHE A 250 -12.39 16.00 28.48
C PHE A 250 -13.76 16.72 28.41
N SER A 251 -14.72 16.35 29.26
CA SER A 251 -16.04 17.01 29.29
C SER A 251 -16.01 18.45 29.79
N ARG A 252 -15.00 18.81 30.56
CA ARG A 252 -14.77 20.17 31.07
C ARG A 252 -13.89 21.00 30.15
N LEU A 253 -13.26 20.36 29.16
CA LEU A 253 -12.36 21.04 28.25
C LEU A 253 -13.13 22.04 27.37
N ARG A 254 -12.78 23.32 27.49
CA ARG A 254 -13.33 24.41 26.71
C ARG A 254 -12.20 25.21 26.11
N LEU A 255 -11.73 24.75 24.95
CA LEU A 255 -10.69 25.41 24.17
C LEU A 255 -11.30 25.87 22.85
N GLU A 256 -11.16 27.12 22.55
CA GLU A 256 -11.58 27.65 21.24
C GLU A 256 -10.76 26.98 20.15
N GLY A 257 -11.39 26.62 19.02
CA GLY A 257 -10.75 25.85 17.95
C GLY A 257 -10.79 24.32 18.13
N LEU A 258 -10.98 23.80 19.34
CA LEU A 258 -11.04 22.35 19.57
C LEU A 258 -12.45 21.82 19.29
N LYS A 259 -12.60 21.12 18.16
CA LYS A 259 -13.84 20.46 17.78
C LYS A 259 -14.24 19.37 18.78
N GLU A 260 -15.54 19.16 18.94
CA GLU A 260 -16.09 18.21 19.93
C GLU A 260 -15.61 16.77 19.70
N ASP A 261 -15.53 16.33 18.43
CA ASP A 261 -15.05 15.01 18.03
C ASP A 261 -13.57 14.74 18.40
N ARG A 262 -12.81 15.81 18.73
CA ARG A 262 -11.39 15.76 19.10
C ARG A 262 -11.14 15.75 20.59
N ARG A 263 -12.08 16.19 21.42
CA ARG A 263 -11.90 16.29 22.87
C ARG A 263 -11.50 14.98 23.52
N ALA A 264 -12.11 13.88 23.09
CA ALA A 264 -11.85 12.56 23.66
C ALA A 264 -10.46 11.99 23.30
N VAL A 265 -9.84 12.48 22.23
CA VAL A 265 -8.58 11.94 21.71
C VAL A 265 -7.40 12.92 21.84
N ILE A 266 -7.65 14.11 22.39
CA ILE A 266 -6.62 15.15 22.46
C ILE A 266 -5.49 14.78 23.42
N GLY A 267 -5.78 14.13 24.57
CA GLY A 267 -4.77 13.74 25.54
C GLY A 267 -3.72 12.82 24.96
N GLY A 268 -4.12 11.77 24.24
CA GLY A 268 -3.21 10.89 23.55
C GLY A 268 -2.42 11.60 22.46
N GLY A 269 -3.09 12.46 21.67
CA GLY A 269 -2.42 13.24 20.62
C GLY A 269 -1.34 14.17 21.17
N LEU A 270 -1.62 14.89 22.25
CA LEU A 270 -0.65 15.77 22.90
C LEU A 270 0.51 15.01 23.52
N ALA A 271 0.25 13.87 24.14
CA ALA A 271 1.32 13.03 24.71
C ALA A 271 2.28 12.51 23.63
N VAL A 272 1.75 12.09 22.48
CA VAL A 272 2.56 11.66 21.34
C VAL A 272 3.36 12.82 20.75
N LEU A 273 2.74 13.99 20.55
CA LEU A 273 3.45 15.18 20.07
C LEU A 273 4.54 15.61 21.06
N ALA A 274 4.29 15.59 22.37
CA ALA A 274 5.29 15.91 23.38
C ALA A 274 6.48 14.94 23.32
N ALA A 275 6.24 13.64 23.13
CA ALA A 275 7.29 12.65 22.95
C ALA A 275 8.14 12.94 21.70
N LEU A 276 7.50 13.25 20.55
CA LEU A 276 8.18 13.60 19.31
C LEU A 276 9.03 14.88 19.46
N PHE A 277 8.48 15.94 20.06
CA PHE A 277 9.20 17.20 20.26
C PHE A 277 10.44 17.05 21.15
N GLU A 278 10.31 16.28 22.23
CA GLU A 278 11.41 16.05 23.16
C GLU A 278 12.48 15.13 22.57
N GLN A 279 12.06 14.02 21.92
CA GLN A 279 12.97 12.96 21.49
C GLN A 279 13.74 13.33 20.22
N PHE A 280 13.14 14.11 19.30
CA PHE A 280 13.76 14.52 18.04
C PHE A 280 14.21 15.99 18.04
N ASP A 281 14.22 16.65 19.19
CA ASP A 281 14.61 18.04 19.37
C ASP A 281 13.90 19.00 18.39
N ILE A 282 12.56 18.86 18.30
CA ILE A 282 11.73 19.71 17.46
C ILE A 282 11.49 21.03 18.19
N GLU A 283 11.89 22.15 17.59
CA GLU A 283 11.60 23.48 18.10
C GLU A 283 10.23 23.98 17.66
N ALA A 284 9.92 23.74 16.36
CA ALA A 284 8.64 24.10 15.75
C ALA A 284 8.22 23.05 14.73
N LEU A 285 6.94 22.67 14.74
CA LEU A 285 6.28 21.80 13.78
C LEU A 285 5.36 22.63 12.91
N HIS A 286 5.70 22.77 11.62
CA HIS A 286 4.90 23.54 10.66
C HIS A 286 3.71 22.73 10.17
N VAL A 287 2.54 23.33 10.09
CA VAL A 287 1.32 22.64 9.64
C VAL A 287 1.36 22.46 8.13
N ALA A 288 1.34 21.22 7.68
CA ALA A 288 1.27 20.90 6.26
C ALA A 288 -0.18 20.92 5.75
N GLN A 289 -0.37 21.42 4.53
CA GLN A 289 -1.70 21.41 3.89
C GLN A 289 -2.02 20.06 3.23
N GLY A 290 -1.01 19.32 2.80
CA GLY A 290 -1.12 18.02 2.18
C GLY A 290 -1.33 16.88 3.18
N ALA A 291 -1.82 15.74 2.69
CA ALA A 291 -2.03 14.52 3.47
C ALA A 291 -2.09 13.29 2.54
N LEU A 292 -2.29 12.10 3.10
CA LEU A 292 -2.44 10.81 2.41
C LEU A 292 -3.28 10.89 1.12
N ARG A 293 -4.44 11.54 1.16
CA ARG A 293 -5.36 11.64 0.01
C ARG A 293 -4.77 12.38 -1.18
N HIS A 294 -4.02 13.46 -0.92
CA HIS A 294 -3.36 14.22 -1.98
C HIS A 294 -2.27 13.38 -2.67
N GLY A 295 -1.52 12.58 -1.89
CA GLY A 295 -0.56 11.62 -2.44
C GLY A 295 -1.25 10.52 -3.24
N ALA A 296 -2.38 10.00 -2.75
CA ALA A 296 -3.16 8.99 -3.46
C ALA A 296 -3.72 9.52 -4.81
N MET A 297 -4.21 10.77 -4.84
CA MET A 297 -4.66 11.41 -6.09
C MET A 297 -3.50 11.70 -7.05
N HIS A 298 -2.37 12.16 -6.53
CA HIS A 298 -1.18 12.40 -7.35
C HIS A 298 -0.69 11.11 -8.02
N GLU A 299 -0.68 10.02 -7.28
CA GLU A 299 -0.29 8.73 -7.84
C GLU A 299 -1.28 8.20 -8.89
N LEU A 300 -2.58 8.47 -8.76
CA LEU A 300 -3.54 8.13 -9.81
C LEU A 300 -3.18 8.80 -11.15
N MET A 301 -2.63 10.01 -11.12
CA MET A 301 -2.16 10.71 -12.32
C MET A 301 -0.91 10.05 -12.91
N GLU A 302 0.03 9.65 -12.06
CA GLU A 302 1.30 9.05 -12.50
C GLU A 302 1.14 7.61 -12.96
N ARG A 303 0.17 6.85 -12.43
CA ARG A 303 -0.10 5.45 -12.86
C ARG A 303 -0.47 5.31 -14.34
N ASP A 304 -0.97 6.36 -14.97
CA ASP A 304 -1.23 6.36 -16.42
C ASP A 304 0.02 6.69 -17.26
N HIS A 305 1.10 7.18 -16.63
CA HIS A 305 2.40 7.44 -17.26
C HIS A 305 3.38 6.31 -16.94
N SER A 306 3.53 5.35 -17.87
CA SER A 306 4.29 4.09 -17.68
C SER A 306 5.77 4.27 -17.29
N GLU A 307 6.38 5.43 -17.56
CA GLU A 307 7.80 5.67 -17.30
C GLU A 307 8.15 6.03 -15.84
N LYS A 308 7.16 6.21 -14.98
CA LYS A 308 7.35 6.70 -13.59
C LYS A 308 6.69 5.85 -12.51
N ASP A 309 6.34 4.60 -12.81
CA ASP A 309 5.70 3.73 -11.81
C ASP A 309 6.70 3.34 -10.71
N VAL A 310 6.47 3.83 -9.50
CA VAL A 310 7.31 3.55 -8.32
C VAL A 310 7.46 2.05 -8.04
N ARG A 311 6.52 1.23 -8.50
CA ARG A 311 6.54 -0.22 -8.30
C ARG A 311 7.67 -0.89 -9.07
N ASP A 312 8.00 -0.42 -10.27
CA ASP A 312 9.13 -0.93 -11.06
C ASP A 312 10.45 -0.73 -10.30
N ALA A 313 10.67 0.49 -9.77
CA ALA A 313 11.84 0.79 -8.95
C ALA A 313 11.87 -0.03 -7.64
N SER A 314 10.70 -0.33 -7.07
CA SER A 314 10.58 -1.11 -5.84
C SER A 314 10.89 -2.59 -6.06
N VAL A 315 10.41 -3.18 -7.15
CA VAL A 315 10.74 -4.55 -7.57
C VAL A 315 12.24 -4.67 -7.81
N HIS A 316 12.81 -3.70 -8.52
CA HIS A 316 14.23 -3.67 -8.82
C HIS A 316 15.11 -3.63 -7.56
N ARG A 317 14.76 -2.74 -6.60
CA ARG A 317 15.46 -2.69 -5.29
C ARG A 317 15.31 -3.97 -4.50
N LEU A 318 14.13 -4.60 -4.54
CA LEU A 318 13.91 -5.87 -3.86
C LEU A 318 14.75 -6.99 -4.47
N ALA A 319 14.80 -7.09 -5.80
CA ALA A 319 15.65 -8.04 -6.53
C ALA A 319 17.14 -7.84 -6.19
N GLU A 320 17.59 -6.59 -6.13
CA GLU A 320 18.97 -6.25 -5.75
C GLU A 320 19.29 -6.62 -4.30
N LYS A 321 18.40 -6.27 -3.36
CA LYS A 321 18.55 -6.59 -1.94
C LYS A 321 18.73 -8.08 -1.69
N PHE A 322 18.07 -8.93 -2.45
CA PHE A 322 18.11 -10.39 -2.30
C PHE A 322 19.03 -11.08 -3.31
N GLY A 323 19.83 -10.32 -4.07
CA GLY A 323 20.87 -10.87 -4.96
C GLY A 323 20.32 -11.70 -6.12
N VAL A 324 19.19 -11.32 -6.71
CA VAL A 324 18.61 -12.01 -7.87
C VAL A 324 19.55 -11.91 -9.07
N ASP A 325 19.73 -13.04 -9.80
CA ASP A 325 20.44 -13.07 -11.09
C ASP A 325 19.65 -12.28 -12.14
N ARG A 326 20.08 -11.04 -12.39
CA ARG A 326 19.40 -10.12 -13.31
C ARG A 326 19.34 -10.63 -14.75
N ASP A 327 20.39 -11.34 -15.20
CA ASP A 327 20.44 -11.89 -16.56
C ASP A 327 19.45 -13.04 -16.71
N GLN A 328 19.30 -13.88 -15.69
CA GLN A 328 18.31 -14.94 -15.69
C GLN A 328 16.90 -14.37 -15.57
N ALA A 329 16.66 -13.43 -14.66
CA ALA A 329 15.38 -12.76 -14.51
C ALA A 329 14.93 -12.11 -15.82
N LYS A 330 15.86 -11.42 -16.52
CA LYS A 330 15.57 -10.81 -17.82
C LYS A 330 15.20 -11.85 -18.88
N ARG A 331 15.96 -12.95 -19.00
CA ARG A 331 15.64 -14.03 -19.94
C ARG A 331 14.24 -14.62 -19.70
N VAL A 332 13.94 -14.90 -18.44
CA VAL A 332 12.62 -15.41 -18.03
C VAL A 332 11.53 -14.42 -18.35
N THR A 333 11.74 -13.13 -18.09
CA THR A 333 10.80 -12.06 -18.42
C THR A 333 10.54 -11.97 -19.92
N ASP A 334 11.59 -11.92 -20.73
CA ASP A 334 11.47 -11.79 -22.19
C ASP A 334 10.68 -12.97 -22.79
N VAL A 335 10.96 -14.20 -22.33
CA VAL A 335 10.23 -15.40 -22.77
C VAL A 335 8.79 -15.42 -22.26
N ALA A 336 8.55 -15.04 -21.00
CA ALA A 336 7.21 -15.04 -20.42
C ALA A 336 6.28 -14.04 -21.12
N LEU A 337 6.77 -12.85 -21.41
CA LEU A 337 6.00 -11.83 -22.14
C LEU A 337 5.70 -12.29 -23.57
N GLN A 338 6.65 -12.94 -24.25
CA GLN A 338 6.42 -13.52 -25.57
C GLN A 338 5.35 -14.61 -25.53
N LEU A 339 5.37 -15.50 -24.54
CA LEU A 339 4.35 -16.54 -24.38
C LEU A 339 2.98 -15.95 -24.04
N LEU A 340 2.92 -14.92 -23.19
CA LEU A 340 1.68 -14.24 -22.85
C LEU A 340 1.05 -13.55 -24.08
N ALA A 341 1.87 -12.91 -24.91
CA ALA A 341 1.43 -12.28 -26.15
C ALA A 341 0.85 -13.31 -27.16
N MET A 342 1.44 -14.52 -27.25
CA MET A 342 0.90 -15.61 -28.08
C MET A 342 -0.51 -16.03 -27.64
N MET A 343 -0.81 -15.99 -26.35
CA MET A 343 -2.13 -16.32 -25.80
C MET A 343 -3.13 -15.16 -25.93
N ASN A 344 -2.66 -13.92 -26.15
CA ASN A 344 -3.48 -12.71 -26.22
C ASN A 344 -3.07 -11.85 -27.42
N PRO A 345 -3.51 -12.19 -28.65
CA PRO A 345 -3.08 -11.49 -29.86
C PRO A 345 -3.64 -10.06 -30.01
N ALA A 346 -4.65 -9.69 -29.20
CA ALA A 346 -5.23 -8.34 -29.23
C ALA A 346 -4.50 -7.41 -28.27
N ASP A 347 -3.87 -6.37 -28.80
CA ASP A 347 -3.24 -5.32 -27.99
C ASP A 347 -4.31 -4.42 -27.35
N ASN A 348 -4.29 -4.32 -26.03
CA ASN A 348 -5.13 -3.39 -25.29
C ASN A 348 -4.46 -2.95 -23.97
N ARG A 349 -4.91 -1.79 -23.42
CA ARG A 349 -4.35 -1.25 -22.15
C ARG A 349 -4.47 -2.21 -20.95
N ALA A 350 -5.44 -3.11 -20.94
CA ALA A 350 -5.58 -4.11 -19.89
C ALA A 350 -4.44 -5.13 -19.94
N LEU A 351 -4.03 -5.52 -21.15
CA LEU A 351 -2.91 -6.44 -21.38
C LEU A 351 -1.60 -5.85 -20.85
N HIS A 352 -1.29 -4.57 -21.08
CA HIS A 352 -0.08 -3.93 -20.58
C HIS A 352 0.04 -3.97 -19.05
N ARG A 353 -1.08 -3.86 -18.32
CA ARG A 353 -1.05 -3.99 -16.85
C ARG A 353 -0.75 -5.42 -16.40
N ILE A 354 -1.19 -6.40 -17.17
CA ILE A 354 -0.96 -7.82 -16.91
C ILE A 354 0.48 -8.19 -17.25
N GLU A 355 1.00 -7.72 -18.38
CA GLU A 355 2.40 -7.86 -18.79
C GLU A 355 3.35 -7.32 -17.73
N ARG A 356 3.06 -6.14 -17.18
CA ARG A 356 3.88 -5.55 -16.12
C ARG A 356 3.88 -6.41 -14.85
N LYS A 357 2.72 -6.90 -14.41
CA LYS A 357 2.65 -7.79 -13.23
C LYS A 357 3.40 -9.11 -13.45
N LEU A 358 3.32 -9.65 -14.65
CA LEU A 358 4.10 -10.83 -15.03
C LEU A 358 5.60 -10.53 -15.02
N ALA A 359 6.03 -9.39 -15.55
CA ALA A 359 7.42 -8.97 -15.54
C ALA A 359 7.97 -8.86 -14.10
N TRP A 360 7.22 -8.27 -13.17
CA TRP A 360 7.59 -8.24 -11.76
C TRP A 360 7.72 -9.63 -11.14
N ALA A 361 6.80 -10.55 -11.45
CA ALA A 361 6.88 -11.93 -10.98
C ALA A 361 8.12 -12.66 -11.56
N CYS A 362 8.42 -12.43 -12.83
CA CYS A 362 9.62 -12.97 -13.48
C CYS A 362 10.90 -12.41 -12.87
N GLU A 363 10.96 -11.11 -12.56
CA GLU A 363 12.12 -10.50 -11.91
C GLU A 363 12.37 -11.06 -10.52
N LEU A 364 11.30 -11.39 -9.78
CA LEU A 364 11.38 -11.84 -8.39
C LEU A 364 11.25 -13.36 -8.19
N HIS A 365 11.15 -14.17 -9.26
CA HIS A 365 10.87 -15.61 -9.11
C HIS A 365 11.94 -16.39 -8.34
N GLU A 366 13.20 -15.95 -8.40
CA GLU A 366 14.33 -16.55 -7.68
C GLU A 366 14.67 -15.84 -6.36
N ILE A 367 13.92 -14.85 -5.91
CA ILE A 367 14.23 -14.04 -4.70
C ILE A 367 14.43 -14.91 -3.45
N GLY A 368 13.76 -16.05 -3.36
CA GLY A 368 13.87 -16.97 -2.23
C GLY A 368 15.15 -17.77 -2.19
N LEU A 369 15.98 -17.79 -3.28
CA LEU A 369 17.30 -18.42 -3.29
C LEU A 369 18.24 -17.82 -2.24
N ALA A 370 18.04 -16.55 -1.88
CA ALA A 370 18.79 -15.90 -0.80
C ALA A 370 18.62 -16.59 0.56
N ILE A 371 17.54 -17.35 0.75
CA ILE A 371 17.25 -18.11 1.99
C ILE A 371 17.72 -19.56 1.81
N SER A 372 17.26 -20.25 0.76
CA SER A 372 17.64 -21.63 0.47
C SER A 372 17.30 -22.02 -0.97
N HIS A 373 18.11 -22.90 -1.55
CA HIS A 373 17.84 -23.55 -2.84
C HIS A 373 16.59 -24.44 -2.77
N SER A 374 16.43 -25.16 -1.66
CA SER A 374 15.26 -26.00 -1.43
C SER A 374 14.05 -25.12 -1.16
N ASP A 375 12.95 -25.39 -1.85
CA ASP A 375 11.70 -24.67 -1.67
C ASP A 375 11.79 -23.12 -1.87
N HIS A 376 12.77 -22.66 -2.68
CA HIS A 376 12.98 -21.23 -2.93
C HIS A 376 11.71 -20.48 -3.34
N HIS A 377 10.80 -21.11 -4.09
CA HIS A 377 9.50 -20.54 -4.45
C HIS A 377 8.63 -20.22 -3.22
N LYS A 378 8.69 -21.04 -2.16
CA LYS A 378 7.98 -20.78 -0.90
C LYS A 378 8.63 -19.64 -0.11
N HIS A 379 9.97 -19.62 -0.09
CA HIS A 379 10.71 -18.53 0.55
C HIS A 379 10.47 -17.20 -0.17
N GLY A 380 10.44 -17.22 -1.50
CA GLY A 380 10.10 -16.03 -2.31
C GLY A 380 8.70 -15.50 -2.03
N ALA A 381 7.72 -16.37 -1.98
CA ALA A 381 6.35 -16.00 -1.62
C ALA A 381 6.27 -15.40 -0.21
N TYR A 382 6.93 -16.02 0.78
CA TYR A 382 6.98 -15.51 2.14
C TYR A 382 7.61 -14.11 2.22
N ILE A 383 8.71 -13.88 1.48
CA ILE A 383 9.34 -12.56 1.41
C ILE A 383 8.33 -11.53 0.89
N LEU A 384 7.62 -11.83 -0.19
CA LEU A 384 6.67 -10.90 -0.81
C LEU A 384 5.44 -10.62 0.07
N ASP A 385 4.90 -11.63 0.74
CA ASP A 385 3.76 -11.46 1.65
C ASP A 385 4.10 -10.64 2.90
N ASN A 386 5.38 -10.55 3.28
CA ASN A 386 5.83 -9.89 4.51
C ASN A 386 6.74 -8.68 4.25
N ALA A 387 7.03 -8.34 3.00
CA ALA A 387 7.85 -7.18 2.67
C ALA A 387 7.04 -5.89 2.63
N ASP A 388 7.61 -4.82 3.19
CA ASP A 388 7.12 -3.47 2.97
C ASP A 388 7.68 -2.95 1.64
N VAL A 389 6.85 -3.01 0.60
CA VAL A 389 7.24 -2.62 -0.77
C VAL A 389 6.43 -1.39 -1.20
N MET A 390 7.14 -0.33 -1.56
CA MET A 390 6.51 0.94 -1.96
C MET A 390 5.72 0.80 -3.26
N GLY A 391 4.56 1.46 -3.32
CA GLY A 391 3.67 1.45 -4.47
C GLY A 391 2.71 0.27 -4.52
N PHE A 392 2.93 -0.77 -3.73
CA PHE A 392 2.08 -1.96 -3.70
C PHE A 392 1.11 -1.94 -2.53
N SER A 393 -0.13 -2.31 -2.79
CA SER A 393 -1.07 -2.71 -1.75
C SER A 393 -0.79 -4.16 -1.30
N GLN A 394 -1.25 -4.53 -0.09
CA GLN A 394 -1.11 -5.91 0.38
C GLN A 394 -1.75 -6.94 -0.57
N PRO A 395 -2.95 -6.72 -1.14
CA PRO A 395 -3.51 -7.64 -2.13
C PRO A 395 -2.68 -7.77 -3.41
N GLU A 396 -2.03 -6.68 -3.86
CA GLU A 396 -1.14 -6.74 -5.03
C GLU A 396 0.12 -7.56 -4.74
N LEU A 397 0.75 -7.35 -3.57
CA LEU A 397 1.89 -8.17 -3.13
C LEU A 397 1.52 -9.63 -2.96
N HIS A 398 0.34 -9.92 -2.39
CA HIS A 398 -0.14 -11.28 -2.25
C HIS A 398 -0.36 -11.97 -3.61
N ARG A 399 -0.91 -11.28 -4.62
CA ARG A 399 -1.00 -11.83 -5.99
C ARG A 399 0.37 -12.10 -6.58
N LEU A 400 1.33 -11.21 -6.37
CA LEU A 400 2.70 -11.40 -6.81
C LEU A 400 3.36 -12.59 -6.11
N SER A 401 3.11 -12.74 -4.80
CA SER A 401 3.58 -13.87 -4.01
C SER A 401 3.02 -15.20 -4.52
N LEU A 402 1.74 -15.25 -4.91
CA LEU A 402 1.11 -16.43 -5.49
C LEU A 402 1.72 -16.82 -6.85
N LEU A 403 2.06 -15.87 -7.72
CA LEU A 403 2.78 -16.16 -8.96
C LEU A 403 4.17 -16.73 -8.67
N VAL A 404 4.91 -16.11 -7.73
CA VAL A 404 6.22 -16.59 -7.30
C VAL A 404 6.12 -17.95 -6.59
N LEU A 405 5.10 -18.19 -5.76
CA LEU A 405 4.85 -19.52 -5.18
C LEU A 405 4.54 -20.56 -6.26
N GLY A 406 3.76 -20.15 -7.24
CA GLY A 406 3.24 -21.03 -8.29
C GLY A 406 4.22 -21.34 -9.41
N HIS A 407 5.33 -20.58 -9.58
CA HIS A 407 6.25 -20.80 -10.69
C HIS A 407 6.97 -22.16 -10.63
N HIS A 408 7.01 -22.77 -9.46
CA HIS A 408 7.59 -24.08 -9.23
C HIS A 408 6.69 -24.95 -8.32
N GLY A 409 6.81 -26.25 -8.40
CA GLY A 409 6.11 -27.17 -7.49
C GLY A 409 4.65 -27.47 -7.87
N LYS A 410 3.83 -27.85 -6.87
CA LYS A 410 2.50 -28.47 -7.07
C LYS A 410 1.40 -27.42 -7.16
N LEU A 411 0.77 -27.28 -8.31
CA LEU A 411 -0.34 -26.34 -8.54
C LEU A 411 -1.58 -26.60 -7.65
N ARG A 412 -1.89 -27.85 -7.33
CA ARG A 412 -3.08 -28.22 -6.51
C ARG A 412 -3.13 -27.58 -5.11
N LYS A 413 -2.01 -27.03 -4.63
CA LYS A 413 -1.89 -26.41 -3.29
C LYS A 413 -1.84 -24.88 -3.37
N LEU A 414 -1.92 -24.35 -4.56
CA LEU A 414 -1.87 -22.92 -4.80
C LEU A 414 -3.28 -22.34 -4.56
N ASP A 415 -3.40 -21.42 -3.60
CA ASP A 415 -4.63 -20.69 -3.30
C ASP A 415 -4.75 -19.48 -4.26
N MET A 416 -4.96 -19.82 -5.55
CA MET A 416 -5.08 -18.85 -6.63
C MET A 416 -6.45 -18.95 -7.27
N ASP A 417 -6.97 -17.84 -7.74
CA ASP A 417 -8.22 -17.80 -8.50
C ASP A 417 -8.01 -18.40 -9.90
N PHE A 418 -8.35 -19.67 -10.06
CA PHE A 418 -8.32 -20.38 -11.34
C PHE A 418 -9.51 -20.05 -12.24
N GLU A 419 -10.46 -19.24 -11.80
CA GLU A 419 -11.57 -18.74 -12.61
C GLU A 419 -11.19 -17.48 -13.40
N ASP A 420 -10.16 -16.71 -12.97
CA ASP A 420 -9.62 -15.58 -13.71
C ASP A 420 -8.63 -16.05 -14.81
N PRO A 421 -9.03 -16.07 -16.08
CA PRO A 421 -8.17 -16.57 -17.16
C PRO A 421 -6.85 -15.82 -17.28
N MET A 422 -6.83 -14.51 -16.95
CA MET A 422 -5.65 -13.69 -17.12
C MET A 422 -4.57 -14.03 -16.06
N VAL A 423 -5.00 -14.32 -14.84
CA VAL A 423 -4.09 -14.77 -13.76
C VAL A 423 -3.50 -16.14 -14.09
N VAL A 424 -4.33 -17.04 -14.64
CA VAL A 424 -3.88 -18.40 -15.01
C VAL A 424 -2.92 -18.37 -16.20
N GLN A 425 -3.14 -17.48 -17.17
CA GLN A 425 -2.20 -17.28 -18.29
C GLN A 425 -0.86 -16.71 -17.84
N GLN A 426 -0.84 -15.77 -16.88
CA GLN A 426 0.40 -15.28 -16.29
C GLN A 426 1.17 -16.41 -15.60
N LEU A 427 0.49 -17.24 -14.84
CA LEU A 427 1.10 -18.38 -14.16
C LEU A 427 1.69 -19.37 -15.16
N LEU A 428 0.96 -19.74 -16.22
CA LEU A 428 1.46 -20.64 -17.26
C LEU A 428 2.68 -20.05 -17.97
N ALA A 429 2.61 -18.78 -18.38
CA ALA A 429 3.70 -18.08 -19.05
C ALA A 429 4.97 -18.08 -18.18
N LEU A 430 4.85 -17.77 -16.88
CA LEU A 430 5.97 -17.82 -15.94
C LEU A 430 6.55 -19.23 -15.80
N ARG A 431 5.72 -20.26 -15.63
CA ARG A 431 6.18 -21.64 -15.47
C ARG A 431 6.89 -22.16 -16.72
N LEU A 432 6.31 -21.93 -17.89
CA LEU A 432 6.92 -22.34 -19.16
C LEU A 432 8.24 -21.59 -19.42
N SER A 433 8.31 -20.29 -19.12
CA SER A 433 9.55 -19.51 -19.29
C SER A 433 10.66 -20.00 -18.37
N VAL A 434 10.36 -20.33 -17.11
CA VAL A 434 11.33 -20.94 -16.19
C VAL A 434 11.82 -22.29 -16.71
N ILE A 435 10.93 -23.15 -17.25
CA ILE A 435 11.28 -24.41 -17.86
C ILE A 435 12.19 -24.20 -19.08
N LEU A 436 11.87 -23.27 -19.97
CA LEU A 436 12.65 -23.02 -21.18
C LEU A 436 14.02 -22.40 -20.87
N CYS A 437 14.10 -21.57 -19.83
CA CYS A 437 15.33 -20.90 -19.40
C CYS A 437 16.15 -21.69 -18.35
N HIS A 438 15.83 -22.97 -18.10
CA HIS A 438 16.48 -23.77 -17.03
C HIS A 438 18.00 -23.86 -17.17
N SER A 439 18.53 -23.82 -18.39
CA SER A 439 19.97 -23.90 -18.68
C SER A 439 20.70 -22.56 -18.49
N ARG A 440 20.01 -21.50 -18.05
CA ARG A 440 20.53 -20.13 -17.93
C ARG A 440 21.11 -19.58 -19.23
N ARG A 441 20.54 -19.99 -20.37
CA ARG A 441 20.87 -19.53 -21.72
C ARG A 441 19.58 -19.09 -22.42
N GLN A 442 19.72 -18.23 -23.45
CA GLN A 442 18.58 -17.83 -24.27
C GLN A 442 18.02 -19.07 -24.97
N PRO A 443 16.72 -19.40 -24.76
CA PRO A 443 16.11 -20.54 -25.43
C PRO A 443 15.84 -20.24 -26.91
N ASP A 444 15.87 -21.29 -27.73
CA ASP A 444 15.41 -21.22 -29.11
C ASP A 444 13.86 -21.28 -29.13
N MET A 445 13.23 -20.16 -29.39
CA MET A 445 11.78 -20.03 -29.46
C MET A 445 11.18 -20.36 -30.85
N THR A 446 12.02 -20.71 -31.81
CA THR A 446 11.60 -20.94 -33.22
C THR A 446 10.58 -22.08 -33.32
N GLY A 447 9.41 -21.77 -33.85
CA GLY A 447 8.33 -22.74 -34.04
C GLY A 447 7.59 -23.15 -32.76
N LEU A 448 7.95 -22.59 -31.61
CA LEU A 448 7.19 -22.77 -30.38
C LEU A 448 6.00 -21.80 -30.35
N GLN A 449 4.81 -22.32 -29.99
CA GLN A 449 3.61 -21.54 -29.82
C GLN A 449 2.81 -22.03 -28.62
N VAL A 450 2.05 -21.15 -28.00
CA VAL A 450 1.06 -21.49 -27.00
C VAL A 450 -0.25 -20.80 -27.32
N HIS A 451 -1.34 -21.56 -27.31
CA HIS A 451 -2.70 -21.05 -27.52
C HIS A 451 -3.50 -21.23 -26.24
N CYS A 452 -4.47 -20.37 -26.03
CA CYS A 452 -5.37 -20.41 -24.89
C CYS A 452 -6.82 -20.38 -25.37
N GLU A 453 -7.62 -21.30 -24.87
CA GLU A 453 -9.09 -21.33 -25.02
C GLU A 453 -9.73 -21.14 -23.65
N PRO A 454 -9.97 -19.90 -23.21
CA PRO A 454 -10.38 -19.61 -21.83
C PRO A 454 -11.72 -20.26 -21.46
N GLU A 455 -12.70 -20.29 -22.36
CA GLU A 455 -14.01 -20.88 -22.08
C GLU A 455 -13.96 -22.39 -21.86
N GLN A 456 -13.00 -23.07 -22.49
CA GLN A 456 -12.78 -24.52 -22.32
C GLN A 456 -11.75 -24.82 -21.23
N LYS A 457 -11.06 -23.79 -20.68
CA LYS A 457 -9.95 -23.92 -19.73
C LYS A 457 -8.83 -24.81 -20.29
N ILE A 458 -8.44 -24.59 -21.57
CA ILE A 458 -7.44 -25.38 -22.28
C ILE A 458 -6.32 -24.48 -22.74
N PHE A 459 -5.08 -24.98 -22.52
CA PHE A 459 -3.88 -24.49 -23.18
C PHE A 459 -3.35 -25.54 -24.14
N GLU A 460 -2.93 -25.10 -25.32
CA GLU A 460 -2.25 -25.95 -26.31
C GLU A 460 -0.82 -25.47 -26.48
N TRP A 461 0.14 -26.34 -26.15
CA TRP A 461 1.54 -26.14 -26.43
C TRP A 461 1.89 -26.76 -27.76
N VAL A 462 2.42 -25.99 -28.70
CA VAL A 462 2.79 -26.42 -30.05
C VAL A 462 4.30 -26.32 -30.19
N CYS A 463 4.93 -27.40 -30.67
CA CYS A 463 6.35 -27.43 -30.93
C CYS A 463 6.68 -28.19 -32.23
N PRO A 464 7.84 -27.93 -32.87
CA PRO A 464 8.32 -28.70 -34.02
C PRO A 464 8.49 -30.18 -33.67
N SER A 465 8.32 -31.04 -34.67
CA SER A 465 8.39 -32.51 -34.49
C SER A 465 9.75 -33.00 -34.00
N ASP A 466 10.84 -32.31 -34.36
CA ASP A 466 12.21 -32.59 -33.94
C ASP A 466 12.61 -31.95 -32.60
N TRP A 467 11.72 -31.11 -32.03
CA TRP A 467 12.04 -30.33 -30.82
C TRP A 467 12.42 -31.21 -29.64
N SER A 468 11.73 -32.33 -29.44
CA SER A 468 12.03 -33.28 -28.35
C SER A 468 13.42 -33.91 -28.45
N GLN A 469 13.92 -34.06 -29.68
CA GLN A 469 15.28 -34.60 -29.92
C GLN A 469 16.34 -33.51 -29.69
N ARG A 470 16.05 -32.28 -30.11
CA ARG A 470 16.96 -31.13 -29.94
C ARG A 470 17.06 -30.67 -28.49
N PHE A 471 15.96 -30.74 -27.74
CA PHE A 471 15.80 -30.22 -26.38
C PHE A 471 15.14 -31.26 -25.45
N PRO A 472 15.80 -32.44 -25.22
CA PRO A 472 15.18 -33.55 -24.48
C PRO A 472 14.85 -33.22 -23.04
N GLN A 473 15.65 -32.38 -22.36
CA GLN A 473 15.39 -31.97 -20.98
C GLN A 473 14.18 -31.03 -20.89
N SER A 474 14.12 -29.99 -21.73
CA SER A 474 12.98 -29.11 -21.80
C SER A 474 11.70 -29.87 -22.14
N HIS A 475 11.76 -30.80 -23.09
CA HIS A 475 10.62 -31.66 -23.43
C HIS A 475 10.16 -32.49 -22.23
N HIS A 476 11.08 -33.11 -21.49
CA HIS A 476 10.74 -33.87 -20.29
C HIS A 476 10.05 -32.98 -19.24
N LEU A 477 10.57 -31.78 -18.99
CA LEU A 477 9.96 -30.83 -18.05
C LEU A 477 8.57 -30.36 -18.50
N ILE A 478 8.34 -30.14 -19.80
CA ILE A 478 7.01 -29.84 -20.36
C ILE A 478 6.03 -30.99 -20.14
N GLN A 479 6.47 -32.26 -20.31
CA GLN A 479 5.61 -33.42 -20.00
C GLN A 479 5.21 -33.46 -18.52
N GLN A 480 6.13 -33.16 -17.61
CA GLN A 480 5.79 -33.03 -16.18
C GLN A 480 4.82 -31.90 -15.92
N GLU A 481 4.97 -30.79 -16.63
CA GLU A 481 4.09 -29.63 -16.53
C GLU A 481 2.67 -29.99 -16.98
N ILE A 482 2.50 -30.70 -18.09
CA ILE A 482 1.19 -31.21 -18.54
C ILE A 482 0.49 -32.01 -17.43
N VAL A 483 1.22 -32.89 -16.74
CA VAL A 483 0.69 -33.68 -15.63
C VAL A 483 0.33 -32.78 -14.42
N ALA A 484 1.08 -31.73 -14.18
CA ALA A 484 0.79 -30.78 -13.08
C ALA A 484 -0.52 -30.04 -13.31
N TRP A 485 -0.79 -29.60 -14.55
CA TRP A 485 -2.02 -28.87 -14.90
C TRP A 485 -3.29 -29.74 -14.85
N GLN A 486 -3.19 -31.06 -15.06
CA GLN A 486 -4.31 -31.99 -14.89
C GLN A 486 -4.90 -32.00 -13.46
N LYS A 487 -4.22 -31.42 -12.50
CA LYS A 487 -4.66 -31.32 -11.08
C LYS A 487 -5.26 -29.96 -10.75
N THR A 488 -5.57 -29.18 -11.76
CA THR A 488 -6.23 -27.88 -11.69
C THR A 488 -7.50 -27.92 -12.56
N PRO A 489 -8.37 -26.89 -12.52
CA PRO A 489 -9.48 -26.75 -13.47
C PRO A 489 -9.05 -26.59 -14.94
N TRP A 490 -7.79 -26.28 -15.21
CA TRP A 490 -7.23 -26.05 -16.53
C TRP A 490 -6.42 -27.27 -17.03
N THR A 491 -6.36 -27.43 -18.33
CA THR A 491 -5.60 -28.51 -18.96
C THR A 491 -4.57 -27.94 -19.92
N LEU A 492 -3.31 -28.40 -19.79
CA LEU A 492 -2.26 -28.14 -20.79
C LEU A 492 -2.14 -29.38 -21.69
N ARG A 493 -2.15 -29.20 -23.01
CA ARG A 493 -2.04 -30.26 -24.02
C ARG A 493 -0.85 -30.00 -24.94
N LEU A 494 -0.16 -31.07 -25.34
CA LEU A 494 0.88 -31.01 -26.36
C LEU A 494 0.24 -31.27 -27.73
N ARG A 495 0.48 -30.37 -28.68
CA ARG A 495 0.13 -30.56 -30.08
C ARG A 495 1.40 -30.56 -30.92
N ASN A 496 1.72 -31.70 -31.52
CA ASN A 496 2.82 -31.79 -32.47
C ASN A 496 2.39 -31.17 -33.81
N ASN A 497 3.07 -30.13 -34.25
CA ASN A 497 2.93 -29.67 -35.62
C ASN A 497 3.40 -30.76 -36.55
N LYS A 498 2.48 -31.46 -37.21
CA LYS A 498 2.85 -32.20 -38.41
C LYS A 498 3.30 -31.16 -39.41
N VAL A 499 4.55 -31.02 -39.67
CA VAL A 499 5.05 -30.31 -40.83
C VAL A 499 4.37 -31.03 -42.02
N SER A 500 3.38 -30.35 -42.64
CA SER A 500 2.91 -30.81 -43.95
C SER A 500 4.09 -30.76 -44.90
N PRO A 501 4.33 -31.83 -45.69
CA PRO A 501 5.47 -31.93 -46.57
C PRO A 501 5.48 -30.86 -47.67
#